data_b6b27c9c0cab07653aa4757041743d9f
#
_entry.id   b6b27c9c0cab07653aa4757041743d9f
#
_cell.length_a   1.000
_cell.length_b   1.000
_cell.length_c   1.000
_cell.angle_alpha   90.00
_cell.angle_beta   90.00
_cell.angle_gamma   90.00
#
_symmetry.space_group_name_H-M   'P 1'
#
loop_
_entity.id
_entity.type
_entity.pdbx_description
1 polymer ?
#
loop_
_entity_poly.entity_id
_entity_poly.type
_entity_poly.pdbx_seq_one_letter_code
_entity_poly.pdbx_strand_id
1 'polypeptide(L)'
;MRGWRWWWIRTRLRRIKLLVLDVDGVLTDGGLWFDASGQLIKRFDVRDGLGIRLLQQTGVQIAFLSGGQGGATEVRARQLGIQHCLVGIKD
;
A
#
# COMPACT_ATOMS: atom_id res chain seq x y z
N MET A 1 -7.84 -1.65 -0.74
CA MET A 1 -8.96 -0.89 -0.19
C MET A 1 -10.23 -1.63 -0.50
N ARG A 2 -11.20 -1.63 0.42
CA ARG A 2 -12.33 -2.53 0.34
C ARG A 2 -13.65 -1.77 0.37
N GLY A 3 -14.55 -2.11 -0.56
CA GLY A 3 -15.95 -1.81 -0.57
C GLY A 3 -16.33 -0.38 -0.27
N TRP A 4 -17.13 -0.19 0.74
CA TRP A 4 -17.67 1.11 1.14
C TRP A 4 -16.61 2.14 1.56
N ARG A 5 -15.46 1.70 2.10
CA ARG A 5 -14.35 2.61 2.46
C ARG A 5 -13.78 3.28 1.23
N TRP A 6 -13.63 2.52 0.16
CA TRP A 6 -13.15 3.04 -1.11
C TRP A 6 -14.08 4.12 -1.66
N TRP A 7 -15.39 3.85 -1.63
CA TRP A 7 -16.38 4.82 -2.09
C TRP A 7 -16.32 6.13 -1.29
N TRP A 8 -16.19 6.02 0.03
CA TRP A 8 -16.12 7.17 0.91
C TRP A 8 -14.88 8.03 0.65
N ILE A 9 -13.73 7.41 0.45
CA ILE A 9 -12.49 8.08 0.08
C ILE A 9 -12.66 8.80 -1.25
N ARG A 10 -13.28 8.16 -2.22
CA ARG A 10 -13.50 8.71 -3.54
C ARG A 10 -14.27 10.02 -3.52
N THR A 11 -15.26 10.16 -2.67
CA THR A 11 -16.05 11.40 -2.59
C THR A 11 -15.27 12.60 -2.08
N ARG A 12 -14.12 12.37 -1.44
CA ARG A 12 -13.26 13.43 -0.90
C ARG A 12 -12.02 13.70 -1.72
N LEU A 13 -11.83 13.00 -2.81
CA LEU A 13 -10.56 13.05 -3.58
C LEU A 13 -10.23 14.41 -4.17
N ARG A 14 -11.20 15.27 -4.38
CA ARG A 14 -10.95 16.60 -4.97
C ARG A 14 -10.01 17.45 -4.14
N ARG A 15 -9.87 17.17 -2.84
CA ARG A 15 -9.06 17.94 -1.89
C ARG A 15 -7.82 17.21 -1.43
N ILE A 16 -7.67 15.94 -1.78
CA ILE A 16 -6.56 15.11 -1.33
C ILE A 16 -5.48 15.11 -2.41
N LYS A 17 -4.27 15.53 -2.03
CA LYS A 17 -3.10 15.49 -2.90
C LYS A 17 -2.12 14.38 -2.54
N LEU A 18 -2.13 13.92 -1.29
CA LEU A 18 -1.28 12.85 -0.78
C LEU A 18 -2.12 11.93 0.08
N LEU A 19 -2.06 10.65 -0.21
CA LEU A 19 -2.68 9.60 0.59
C LEU A 19 -1.59 8.68 1.11
N VAL A 20 -1.47 8.59 2.43
CA VAL A 20 -0.53 7.67 3.09
C VAL A 20 -1.29 6.41 3.47
N LEU A 21 -0.80 5.27 3.00
CA LEU A 21 -1.44 3.98 3.25
C LEU A 21 -0.55 3.14 4.15
N ASP A 22 -1.13 2.69 5.26
CA ASP A 22 -0.53 1.65 6.08
C ASP A 22 -0.61 0.33 5.30
N VAL A 23 0.51 -0.38 5.19
CA VAL A 23 0.58 -1.56 4.36
C VAL A 23 0.14 -2.82 5.11
N ASP A 24 0.68 -3.02 6.31
CA ASP A 24 0.49 -4.29 7.03
C ASP A 24 -0.91 -4.36 7.63
N GLY A 25 -1.68 -5.36 7.20
CA GLY A 25 -3.05 -5.57 7.63
C GLY A 25 -4.08 -4.73 6.88
N VAL A 26 -3.65 -3.75 6.08
CA VAL A 26 -4.52 -2.90 5.25
C VAL A 26 -4.41 -3.31 3.78
N LEU A 27 -3.21 -3.28 3.22
CA LEU A 27 -2.95 -3.72 1.84
C LEU A 27 -2.53 -5.18 1.77
N THR A 28 -2.13 -5.76 2.88
CA THR A 28 -1.92 -7.19 3.04
C THR A 28 -2.96 -7.73 4.02
N ASP A 29 -3.02 -9.06 4.14
CA ASP A 29 -3.90 -9.70 5.12
C ASP A 29 -3.28 -9.76 6.52
N GLY A 30 -2.10 -9.16 6.72
CA GLY A 30 -1.37 -9.19 7.98
C GLY A 30 -0.62 -10.50 8.23
N GLY A 31 -0.79 -11.50 7.37
CA GLY A 31 -0.08 -12.77 7.50
C GLY A 31 1.40 -12.63 7.15
N LEU A 32 2.21 -13.38 7.85
CA LEU A 32 3.66 -13.41 7.63
C LEU A 32 4.06 -14.75 7.05
N TRP A 33 4.69 -14.73 5.88
CA TRP A 33 5.21 -15.89 5.20
C TRP A 33 6.73 -15.77 5.15
N PHE A 34 7.42 -16.85 5.47
CA PHE A 34 8.88 -16.90 5.39
C PHE A 34 9.30 -18.01 4.47
N ASP A 35 10.29 -17.76 3.62
CA ASP A 35 10.92 -18.83 2.85
C ASP A 35 11.96 -19.58 3.71
N ALA A 36 12.58 -20.59 3.11
CA ALA A 36 13.53 -21.41 3.83
C ALA A 36 14.78 -20.64 4.28
N SER A 37 15.09 -19.50 3.66
CA SER A 37 16.21 -18.65 4.06
C SER A 37 15.82 -17.63 5.13
N GLY A 38 14.55 -17.63 5.57
CA GLY A 38 14.04 -16.66 6.55
C GLY A 38 13.60 -15.35 5.94
N GLN A 39 13.53 -15.25 4.63
CA GLN A 39 13.09 -14.03 3.97
C GLN A 39 11.58 -13.87 4.06
N LEU A 40 11.14 -12.67 4.40
CA LEU A 40 9.72 -12.37 4.56
C LEU A 40 9.03 -12.22 3.21
N ILE A 41 7.86 -12.87 3.08
CA ILE A 41 7.01 -12.79 1.90
C ILE A 41 5.65 -12.26 2.34
N LYS A 42 5.13 -11.27 1.62
CA LYS A 42 3.82 -10.68 1.88
C LYS A 42 2.92 -10.86 0.67
N ARG A 43 1.64 -11.03 0.93
CA ARG A 43 0.63 -11.15 -0.12
C ARG A 43 -0.09 -9.82 -0.29
N PHE A 44 -0.09 -9.30 -1.51
CA PHE A 44 -0.83 -8.10 -1.89
C PHE A 44 -1.99 -8.47 -2.80
N ASP A 45 -3.08 -7.71 -2.70
CA ASP A 45 -4.26 -7.92 -3.55
C ASP A 45 -4.16 -7.07 -4.81
N VAL A 46 -4.37 -7.69 -5.96
CA VAL A 46 -4.35 -7.00 -7.26
C VAL A 46 -5.40 -5.90 -7.32
N ARG A 47 -6.54 -6.10 -6.68
CA ARG A 47 -7.64 -5.12 -6.66
C ARG A 47 -7.24 -3.83 -5.96
N ASP A 48 -6.46 -3.93 -4.90
CA ASP A 48 -5.94 -2.75 -4.21
C ASP A 48 -4.96 -1.98 -5.10
N GLY A 49 -4.15 -2.69 -5.87
CA GLY A 49 -3.26 -2.08 -6.85
C GLY A 49 -4.02 -1.30 -7.91
N LEU A 50 -5.11 -1.84 -8.41
CA LEU A 50 -5.98 -1.14 -9.35
C LEU A 50 -6.56 0.13 -8.73
N GLY A 51 -7.07 0.05 -7.51
CA GLY A 51 -7.59 1.20 -6.79
C GLY A 51 -6.56 2.30 -6.63
N ILE A 52 -5.33 1.94 -6.27
CA ILE A 52 -4.23 2.88 -6.13
C ILE A 52 -3.92 3.57 -7.48
N ARG A 53 -3.88 2.81 -8.56
CA ARG A 53 -3.63 3.38 -9.90
C ARG A 53 -4.72 4.35 -10.33
N LEU A 54 -5.97 4.06 -10.01
CA LEU A 54 -7.07 4.97 -10.30
C LEU A 54 -6.92 6.28 -9.52
N LEU A 55 -6.51 6.20 -8.27
CA LEU A 55 -6.21 7.40 -7.47
C LEU A 55 -5.08 8.22 -8.07
N GLN A 56 -4.01 7.55 -8.47
CA GLN A 56 -2.86 8.23 -9.08
C GLN A 56 -3.26 8.97 -10.35
N GLN A 57 -4.16 8.41 -11.14
CA GLN A 57 -4.66 9.04 -12.36
C GLN A 57 -5.43 10.34 -12.08
N THR A 58 -5.98 10.50 -10.90
CA THR A 58 -6.65 11.74 -10.50
C THR A 58 -5.70 12.78 -9.92
N GLY A 59 -4.39 12.50 -9.91
CA GLY A 59 -3.38 13.42 -9.41
C GLY A 59 -3.02 13.23 -7.94
N VAL A 60 -3.57 12.20 -7.30
CA VAL A 60 -3.23 11.89 -5.91
C VAL A 60 -1.90 11.16 -5.85
N GLN A 61 -0.98 11.64 -5.05
CA GLN A 61 0.25 10.93 -4.73
C GLN A 61 -0.01 9.91 -3.63
N ILE A 62 0.61 8.75 -3.77
CA ILE A 62 0.47 7.66 -2.79
C ILE A 62 1.80 7.46 -2.08
N ALA A 63 1.73 7.26 -0.78
CA ALA A 63 2.88 6.85 0.02
C ALA A 63 2.53 5.58 0.78
N PHE A 64 3.49 4.67 0.87
CA PHE A 64 3.38 3.48 1.71
C PHE A 64 4.09 3.70 3.03
N LEU A 65 3.45 3.26 4.11
CA LEU A 65 4.02 3.26 5.45
C LEU A 65 3.92 1.85 6.00
N SER A 66 5.04 1.31 6.47
CA SER A 66 5.08 -0.05 7.01
C SER A 66 5.97 -0.11 8.24
N GLY A 67 5.51 -0.77 9.29
CA GLY A 67 6.33 -1.06 10.47
C GLY A 67 7.26 -2.24 10.26
N GLY A 68 6.99 -3.08 9.26
CA GLY A 68 7.80 -4.23 8.95
C GLY A 68 9.08 -3.87 8.20
N GLN A 69 9.93 -4.87 8.02
CA GLN A 69 11.14 -4.68 7.21
C GLN A 69 10.77 -4.59 5.73
N GLY A 70 11.63 -3.92 4.95
CA GLY A 70 11.42 -3.70 3.54
C GLY A 70 11.42 -5.00 2.71
N GLY A 71 11.72 -4.90 1.45
CA GLY A 71 11.70 -6.03 0.52
C GLY A 71 10.37 -6.12 -0.21
N ALA A 72 9.42 -6.94 0.24
CA ALA A 72 8.15 -7.15 -0.46
C ALA A 72 7.36 -5.85 -0.63
N THR A 73 7.31 -5.02 0.41
CA THR A 73 6.61 -3.72 0.35
C THR A 73 7.27 -2.78 -0.66
N GLU A 74 8.58 -2.72 -0.67
CA GLU A 74 9.32 -1.88 -1.63
C GLU A 74 9.15 -2.37 -3.06
N VAL A 75 9.14 -3.67 -3.29
CA VAL A 75 8.88 -4.24 -4.61
C VAL A 75 7.49 -3.84 -5.09
N ARG A 76 6.48 -3.98 -4.22
CA ARG A 76 5.11 -3.61 -4.57
C ARG A 76 4.98 -2.11 -4.87
N ALA A 77 5.65 -1.27 -4.08
CA ALA A 77 5.66 0.17 -4.33
C ALA A 77 6.24 0.49 -5.71
N ARG A 78 7.34 -0.15 -6.07
CA ARG A 78 7.93 0.04 -7.41
C ARG A 78 6.99 -0.41 -8.52
N GLN A 79 6.31 -1.53 -8.36
CA GLN A 79 5.34 -2.02 -9.35
C GLN A 79 4.21 -1.02 -9.58
N LEU A 80 3.82 -0.30 -8.55
CA LEU A 80 2.73 0.68 -8.61
C LEU A 80 3.20 2.11 -8.88
N GLY A 81 4.50 2.31 -9.09
CA GLY A 81 5.05 3.64 -9.35
C GLY A 81 5.01 4.55 -8.12
N ILE A 82 5.02 3.98 -6.93
CA ILE A 82 5.00 4.73 -5.68
C ILE A 82 6.43 5.09 -5.30
N GLN A 83 6.71 6.39 -5.19
CA GLN A 83 8.04 6.89 -4.87
C GLN A 83 8.29 6.99 -3.36
N HIS A 84 7.22 7.17 -2.59
CA HIS A 84 7.34 7.36 -1.14
C HIS A 84 6.95 6.05 -0.44
N CYS A 85 7.97 5.32 -0.03
CA CYS A 85 7.80 4.04 0.65
C CYS A 85 8.68 4.01 1.89
N LEU A 86 8.06 4.14 3.05
CA LEU A 86 8.74 4.15 4.34
C LEU A 86 8.51 2.82 5.03
N VAL A 87 9.60 2.12 5.31
CA VAL A 87 9.59 0.80 5.96
C VAL A 87 10.36 0.86 7.27
N GLY A 88 10.07 -0.09 8.16
CA GLY A 88 10.75 -0.15 9.44
C GLY A 88 10.33 0.96 10.41
N ILE A 89 9.20 1.60 10.18
CA ILE A 89 8.70 2.67 11.04
C ILE A 89 8.07 2.04 12.27
N LYS A 90 8.56 2.43 13.43
CA LYS A 90 8.02 1.97 14.71
C LYS A 90 7.32 3.12 15.43
N ASP A 91 6.19 2.79 16.04
CA ASP A 91 5.46 3.75 16.85
C ASP A 91 6.21 4.09 18.14
#